data_7a67ab44c14c2b06d8db842ca5c6c220
#
_entry.id   7a67ab44c14c2b06d8db842ca5c6c220
#
_cell.length_a   1.000
_cell.length_b   1.000
_cell.length_c   1.000
_cell.angle_alpha   90.00
_cell.angle_beta   90.00
_cell.angle_gamma   90.00
#
_symmetry.space_group_name_H-M   'P 1'
#
loop_
_entity.id
_entity.type
_entity.pdbx_description
1 polymer ?
#
loop_
_entity_poly.entity_id
_entity_poly.type
_entity_poly.pdbx_seq_one_letter_code
_entity_poly.pdbx_strand_id
1 'polypeptide(L)'
;MKKGNKYGTHRVISPKGVLPQPADKLDNNMDEIYDNEILIDVQTLNIDSASFTQIEEQAGGDKAKIAEIMLGIVEKQGKHRNPVTGSGGMLLGTVEKIADALVGKTDLIKSQLWCLCR
;
A
#
# COMPACT_ATOMS: atom_id res chain seq x y z
N MET A 1 -4.93 -21.48 -0.12
CA MET A 1 -4.87 -20.04 -0.44
C MET A 1 -5.79 -19.71 -1.60
N LYS A 2 -6.46 -18.59 -1.54
CA LYS A 2 -7.26 -18.12 -2.66
C LYS A 2 -6.38 -17.71 -3.83
N LYS A 3 -6.88 -17.90 -5.03
CA LYS A 3 -6.16 -17.55 -6.25
C LYS A 3 -6.27 -16.06 -6.53
N GLY A 4 -5.12 -15.39 -6.64
CA GLY A 4 -5.06 -13.98 -7.02
C GLY A 4 -5.03 -13.76 -8.52
N ASN A 5 -5.44 -12.57 -8.93
CA ASN A 5 -5.29 -12.12 -10.32
C ASN A 5 -3.85 -11.63 -10.54
N LYS A 6 -3.29 -11.91 -11.71
CA LYS A 6 -1.90 -11.52 -12.03
C LYS A 6 -1.64 -10.01 -11.99
N TYR A 7 -2.67 -9.20 -12.09
CA TYR A 7 -2.57 -7.73 -12.03
C TYR A 7 -2.98 -7.15 -10.68
N GLY A 8 -3.30 -8.01 -9.70
CA GLY A 8 -3.71 -7.56 -8.37
C GLY A 8 -5.14 -7.02 -8.29
N THR A 9 -5.94 -7.15 -9.33
CA THR A 9 -7.29 -6.59 -9.39
C THR A 9 -8.26 -7.23 -8.40
N HIS A 10 -7.93 -8.40 -7.85
CA HIS A 10 -8.72 -9.07 -6.81
C HIS A 10 -8.77 -8.26 -5.50
N ARG A 11 -7.82 -7.37 -5.26
CA ARG A 11 -7.81 -6.48 -4.10
C ARG A 11 -8.60 -5.19 -4.32
N VAL A 12 -9.05 -4.91 -5.53
CA VAL A 12 -9.77 -3.68 -5.84
C VAL A 12 -11.23 -3.80 -5.46
N ILE A 13 -11.68 -2.93 -4.56
CA ILE A 13 -13.08 -2.82 -4.17
C ILE A 13 -13.82 -1.88 -5.12
N SER A 14 -13.24 -0.72 -5.43
CA SER A 14 -13.88 0.30 -6.27
C SER A 14 -12.83 1.15 -7.02
N PRO A 15 -13.08 1.45 -8.30
CA PRO A 15 -14.01 0.79 -9.21
C PRO A 15 -13.49 -0.59 -9.61
N LYS A 16 -14.36 -1.58 -9.71
CA LYS A 16 -13.95 -2.94 -10.06
C LYS A 16 -13.34 -3.01 -11.46
N GLY A 17 -12.29 -3.84 -11.60
CA GLY A 17 -11.63 -4.07 -12.87
C GLY A 17 -10.48 -3.13 -13.20
N VAL A 18 -10.24 -2.10 -12.38
CA VAL A 18 -9.06 -1.24 -12.54
C VAL A 18 -7.87 -1.83 -11.79
N LEU A 19 -6.67 -1.35 -12.12
CA LEU A 19 -5.45 -1.72 -11.40
C LEU A 19 -5.46 -1.17 -9.97
N PRO A 20 -4.74 -1.80 -9.03
CA PRO A 20 -4.72 -1.33 -7.65
C PRO A 20 -4.24 0.11 -7.47
N GLN A 21 -3.28 0.56 -8.27
CA GLN A 21 -2.70 1.88 -8.10
C GLN A 21 -3.70 3.02 -8.32
N PRO A 22 -4.48 3.07 -9.42
CA PRO A 22 -5.47 4.12 -9.62
C PRO A 22 -6.81 3.87 -8.90
N ALA A 23 -6.97 2.74 -8.25
CA ALA A 23 -8.22 2.41 -7.56
C ALA A 23 -8.54 3.37 -6.42
N ASP A 24 -9.82 3.64 -6.22
CA ASP A 24 -10.28 4.50 -5.13
C ASP A 24 -10.28 3.77 -3.79
N LYS A 25 -10.52 2.47 -3.80
CA LYS A 25 -10.53 1.67 -2.58
C LYS A 25 -9.99 0.27 -2.81
N LEU A 26 -9.11 -0.17 -1.92
CA LEU A 26 -8.51 -1.50 -1.89
C LEU A 26 -8.93 -2.27 -0.64
N ASP A 27 -9.02 -3.59 -0.79
CA ASP A 27 -9.08 -4.52 0.33
C ASP A 27 -7.66 -4.68 0.90
N ASN A 28 -7.47 -4.16 2.10
CA ASN A 28 -6.20 -4.24 2.83
C ASN A 28 -6.26 -5.24 4.00
N ASN A 29 -7.10 -6.25 3.91
CA ASN A 29 -7.09 -7.33 4.89
C ASN A 29 -5.80 -8.15 4.73
N MET A 30 -4.88 -7.97 5.68
CA MET A 30 -3.57 -8.62 5.67
C MET A 30 -3.55 -9.94 6.44
N ASP A 31 -4.65 -10.33 7.07
CA ASP A 31 -4.76 -11.60 7.79
C ASP A 31 -4.73 -12.80 6.84
N GLU A 32 -5.18 -12.60 5.62
CA GLU A 32 -5.23 -13.63 4.59
C GLU A 32 -4.64 -13.08 3.28
N ILE A 33 -3.56 -13.71 2.82
CA ILE A 33 -2.96 -13.36 1.52
C ILE A 33 -3.37 -14.34 0.43
N TYR A 34 -3.41 -13.85 -0.80
CA TYR A 34 -3.69 -14.65 -1.99
C TYR A 34 -2.42 -15.35 -2.47
N ASP A 35 -2.55 -16.34 -3.36
CA ASP A 35 -1.46 -17.22 -3.78
C ASP A 35 -0.32 -16.52 -4.54
N ASN A 36 -0.54 -15.30 -5.01
CA ASN A 36 0.44 -14.51 -5.76
C ASN A 36 0.85 -13.21 -5.05
N GLU A 37 0.71 -13.18 -3.73
CA GLU A 37 1.03 -12.00 -2.93
C GLU A 37 2.25 -12.24 -2.03
N ILE A 38 2.88 -11.14 -1.65
CA ILE A 38 3.95 -11.11 -0.66
C ILE A 38 3.51 -10.19 0.47
N LEU A 39 3.54 -10.70 1.69
CA LEU A 39 3.25 -9.92 2.89
C LEU A 39 4.54 -9.32 3.41
N ILE A 40 4.54 -8.01 3.63
CA ILE A 40 5.67 -7.26 4.13
C ILE A 40 5.30 -6.68 5.49
N ASP A 41 6.14 -6.94 6.49
CA ASP A 41 6.10 -6.25 7.78
C ASP A 41 6.76 -4.88 7.61
N VAL A 42 5.94 -3.84 7.52
CA VAL A 42 6.39 -2.49 7.22
C VAL A 42 7.02 -1.86 8.46
N GLN A 43 8.26 -1.41 8.34
CA GLN A 43 8.98 -0.70 9.39
C GLN A 43 8.87 0.81 9.25
N THR A 44 8.92 1.32 8.03
CA THR A 44 8.89 2.75 7.74
C THR A 44 8.08 3.02 6.47
N LEU A 45 7.17 3.98 6.56
CA LEU A 45 6.49 4.54 5.41
C LEU A 45 7.01 5.94 5.16
N ASN A 46 7.39 6.21 3.92
CA ASN A 46 7.85 7.52 3.48
C ASN A 46 6.85 8.09 2.48
N ILE A 47 6.27 9.23 2.83
CA ILE A 47 5.30 9.91 1.97
C ILE A 47 6.07 10.87 1.06
N ASP A 48 5.74 10.91 -0.23
CA ASP A 48 6.45 11.79 -1.14
C ASP A 48 6.20 13.28 -0.82
N SER A 49 7.11 14.12 -1.26
CA SER A 49 7.09 15.54 -0.93
C SER A 49 5.86 16.28 -1.45
N ALA A 50 5.35 15.90 -2.62
CA ALA A 50 4.14 16.53 -3.19
C ALA A 50 2.92 16.23 -2.33
N SER A 51 2.74 14.98 -1.90
CA SER A 51 1.66 14.59 -1.01
C SER A 51 1.77 15.24 0.36
N PHE A 52 2.96 15.25 0.94
CA PHE A 52 3.19 15.85 2.25
C PHE A 52 2.90 17.36 2.23
N THR A 53 3.41 18.08 1.25
CA THR A 53 3.19 19.52 1.12
C THR A 53 1.69 19.84 1.00
N GLN A 54 0.97 19.11 0.19
CA GLN A 54 -0.48 19.31 0.04
C GLN A 54 -1.22 19.07 1.37
N ILE A 55 -0.89 18.02 2.09
CA ILE A 55 -1.52 17.70 3.38
C ILE A 55 -1.13 18.74 4.44
N GLU A 56 0.11 19.18 4.46
CA GLU A 56 0.57 20.22 5.38
C GLU A 56 -0.17 21.53 5.17
N GLU A 57 -0.36 21.95 3.92
CA GLU A 57 -1.15 23.14 3.58
C GLU A 57 -2.61 23.00 4.01
N GLN A 58 -3.21 21.84 3.74
CA GLN A 58 -4.60 21.55 4.14
C GLN A 58 -4.77 21.57 5.67
N ALA A 59 -3.78 21.13 6.41
CA ALA A 59 -3.78 21.08 7.87
C ALA A 59 -3.36 22.40 8.53
N GLY A 60 -2.92 23.40 7.75
CA GLY A 60 -2.42 24.66 8.27
C GLY A 60 -1.13 24.53 9.09
N GLY A 61 -0.31 23.52 8.78
CA GLY A 61 0.95 23.25 9.46
C GLY A 61 0.82 22.54 10.81
N ASP A 62 -0.40 22.19 11.24
CA ASP A 62 -0.63 21.48 12.49
C ASP A 62 -0.28 19.99 12.36
N LYS A 63 0.72 19.53 13.10
CA LYS A 63 1.20 18.14 13.04
C LYS A 63 0.12 17.12 13.38
N ALA A 64 -0.74 17.40 14.35
CA ALA A 64 -1.82 16.49 14.75
C ALA A 64 -2.85 16.34 13.61
N LYS A 65 -3.18 17.44 12.93
CA LYS A 65 -4.08 17.42 11.77
C LYS A 65 -3.47 16.72 10.57
N ILE A 66 -2.17 16.89 10.33
CA ILE A 66 -1.44 16.16 9.29
C ILE A 66 -1.59 14.66 9.50
N ALA A 67 -1.33 14.18 10.71
CA ALA A 67 -1.45 12.76 11.05
C ALA A 67 -2.89 12.27 10.88
N GLU A 68 -3.87 13.03 11.31
CA GLU A 68 -5.29 12.71 11.17
C GLU A 68 -5.71 12.58 9.71
N ILE A 69 -5.26 13.50 8.85
CA ILE A 69 -5.55 13.45 7.41
C ILE A 69 -4.92 12.20 6.77
N MET A 70 -3.66 11.90 7.09
CA MET A 70 -2.98 10.73 6.56
C MET A 70 -3.67 9.42 6.96
N LEU A 71 -4.01 9.28 8.23
CA LEU A 71 -4.73 8.11 8.73
C LEU A 71 -6.12 7.98 8.09
N GLY A 72 -6.81 9.09 7.90
CA GLY A 72 -8.11 9.12 7.23
C GLY A 72 -8.04 8.66 5.77
N ILE A 73 -6.98 9.02 5.04
CA ILE A 73 -6.76 8.57 3.66
C ILE A 73 -6.62 7.04 3.61
N VAL A 74 -5.78 6.48 4.49
CA VAL A 74 -5.55 5.04 4.53
C VAL A 74 -6.81 4.28 4.96
N GLU A 75 -7.54 4.79 5.94
CA GLU A 75 -8.79 4.19 6.40
C GLU A 75 -9.84 4.15 5.28
N LYS A 76 -9.97 5.24 4.54
CA LYS A 76 -10.96 5.37 3.47
C LYS A 76 -10.61 4.54 2.23
N GLN A 77 -9.33 4.54 1.83
CA GLN A 77 -8.91 3.93 0.56
C GLN A 77 -8.26 2.55 0.73
N GLY A 78 -7.84 2.19 1.93
CA GLY A 78 -7.05 0.96 2.16
C GLY A 78 -5.60 1.08 1.73
N LYS A 79 -5.17 2.27 1.34
CA LYS A 79 -3.80 2.62 0.92
C LYS A 79 -3.58 4.11 1.09
N HIS A 80 -2.30 4.53 1.11
CA HIS A 80 -1.99 5.96 1.03
C HIS A 80 -1.83 6.37 -0.44
N ARG A 81 -2.87 6.99 -0.97
CA ARG A 81 -2.81 7.72 -2.24
C ARG A 81 -3.46 9.07 -2.01
N ASN A 82 -2.69 10.15 -2.17
CA ASN A 82 -3.23 11.48 -1.94
C ASN A 82 -4.32 11.78 -2.98
N PRO A 83 -5.56 12.09 -2.56
CA PRO A 83 -6.67 12.30 -3.49
C PRO A 83 -6.50 13.55 -4.36
N VAL A 84 -5.66 14.51 -3.96
CA VAL A 84 -5.39 15.76 -4.70
C VAL A 84 -4.25 15.58 -5.68
N THR A 85 -3.09 15.08 -5.20
CA THR A 85 -1.89 14.92 -6.02
C THR A 85 -1.81 13.61 -6.78
N GLY A 86 -2.54 12.60 -6.34
CA GLY A 86 -2.49 11.24 -6.87
C GLY A 86 -1.22 10.48 -6.51
N SER A 87 -0.37 11.07 -5.69
CA SER A 87 0.94 10.51 -5.32
C SER A 87 0.87 9.68 -4.04
N GLY A 88 1.83 8.82 -3.84
CA GLY A 88 1.92 7.91 -2.71
C GLY A 88 3.21 8.08 -1.94
N GLY A 89 4.07 7.09 -1.98
CA GLY A 89 5.33 7.09 -1.25
C GLY A 89 6.09 5.79 -1.45
N MET A 90 6.97 5.48 -0.51
CA MET A 90 7.69 4.21 -0.49
C MET A 90 7.64 3.60 0.90
N LEU A 91 7.88 2.31 0.98
CA LEU A 91 7.98 1.60 2.24
C LEU A 91 9.33 0.90 2.36
N LEU A 92 9.76 0.75 3.60
CA LEU A 92 10.86 -0.10 3.99
C LEU A 92 10.32 -1.13 4.99
N GLY A 93 10.59 -2.39 4.75
CA GLY A 93 10.10 -3.45 5.62
C GLY A 93 10.79 -4.78 5.35
N THR A 94 10.39 -5.79 6.09
CA THR A 94 10.89 -7.17 5.94
C THR A 94 9.81 -8.06 5.34
N VAL A 95 10.24 -8.98 4.48
CA VAL A 95 9.32 -9.98 3.92
C VAL A 95 8.90 -10.94 5.02
N GLU A 96 7.62 -10.96 5.33
CA GLU A 96 7.06 -11.82 6.37
C GLU A 96 6.57 -13.15 5.81
N LYS A 97 5.88 -13.11 4.66
CA LYS A 97 5.32 -14.29 4.03
C LYS A 97 5.32 -14.16 2.51
N ILE A 98 5.70 -15.23 1.85
CA ILE A 98 5.62 -15.35 0.40
C ILE A 98 4.56 -16.39 0.07
N ALA A 99 3.60 -16.03 -0.77
CA ALA A 99 2.52 -16.93 -1.14
C ALA A 99 3.02 -18.14 -1.93
N ASP A 100 2.26 -19.23 -1.86
CA ASP A 100 2.68 -20.54 -2.39
C ASP A 100 3.00 -20.53 -3.88
N ALA A 101 2.23 -19.79 -4.69
CA ALA A 101 2.48 -19.71 -6.13
C ALA A 101 3.76 -18.96 -6.51
N LEU A 102 4.32 -18.18 -5.58
CA LEU A 102 5.53 -17.39 -5.79
C LEU A 102 6.79 -18.08 -5.27
N VAL A 103 6.67 -19.07 -4.42
CA VAL A 103 7.81 -19.80 -3.88
C VAL A 103 8.60 -20.42 -5.05
N GLY A 104 9.89 -20.10 -5.13
CA GLY A 104 10.75 -20.52 -6.23
C GLY A 104 10.64 -19.70 -7.51
N LYS A 105 9.70 -18.73 -7.57
CA LYS A 105 9.52 -17.84 -8.73
C LYS A 105 9.96 -16.40 -8.45
N THR A 106 10.37 -16.12 -7.24
CA THR A 106 10.89 -14.80 -6.83
C THR A 106 12.24 -15.01 -6.14
N ASP A 107 13.12 -14.01 -6.28
CA ASP A 107 14.40 -13.98 -5.58
C ASP A 107 14.27 -13.51 -4.12
N LEU A 108 13.09 -13.04 -3.72
CA LEU A 108 12.83 -12.60 -2.37
C LEU A 108 12.72 -13.79 -1.42
N ILE A 109 13.25 -13.62 -0.23
CA ILE A 109 13.21 -14.61 0.84
C ILE A 109 12.62 -14.01 2.11
N LYS A 110 12.00 -14.87 2.94
CA LYS A 110 11.44 -14.46 4.23
C LYS A 110 12.52 -13.80 5.09
N SER A 111 12.13 -12.74 5.82
CA SER A 111 12.99 -11.91 6.66
C SER A 111 14.00 -11.03 5.91
N GLN A 112 13.98 -11.03 4.58
CA GLN A 112 14.78 -10.14 3.78
C GLN A 112 14.25 -8.69 3.91
N LEU A 113 15.18 -7.75 4.13
CA LEU A 113 14.85 -6.32 4.08
C LEU A 113 14.59 -5.88 2.64
N TRP A 114 13.51 -5.14 2.43
CA TRP A 114 13.14 -4.68 1.11
C TRP A 114 12.60 -3.26 1.13
N CYS A 115 12.84 -2.54 0.04
CA CYS A 115 12.31 -1.20 -0.18
C CYS A 115 11.43 -1.21 -1.43
N LEU A 116 10.20 -0.79 -1.28
CA LEU A 116 9.27 -0.63 -2.39
C LEU A 116 9.04 0.86 -2.64
N CYS A 117 9.37 1.30 -3.85
CA CYS A 117 9.16 2.67 -4.32
C CYS A 117 7.94 2.70 -5.25
N ARG A 118 7.09 3.69 -5.06
CA ARG A 118 5.91 3.94 -5.89
C ARG A 118 6.01 5.25 -6.64
#